data_c3d06dfa5591d7602f57110a4829ab0e
#
_entry.id   c3d06dfa5591d7602f57110a4829ab0e
#
_cell.length_a   1.000
_cell.length_b   1.000
_cell.length_c   1.000
_cell.angle_alpha   90.00
_cell.angle_beta   90.00
_cell.angle_gamma   90.00
#
_symmetry.space_group_name_H-M   'P 1'
#
loop_
_entity.id
_entity.type
_entity.pdbx_description
1 polymer ?
#
loop_
_entity_poly.entity_id
_entity_poly.type
_entity_poly.pdbx_seq_one_letter_code
_entity_poly.pdbx_strand_id
1 'polypeptide(L)'
;MLVRDRMSVNTVTARPETTHKQAVELMRENNIHPLPIVDKNGRLVGIVVEEDLFHAQPTPATTLSIYEIHSLLSRLQLKEIMRHPVHSVAPDCPLEEAARMMIEEDIGCLPVVDRDEIVGIITDTDI
;
A
#
# COMPACT_ATOMS: atom_id res chain seq x y z
N MET A 1 20.47 6.53 13.09
CA MET A 1 19.74 6.95 11.87
C MET A 1 18.25 7.02 12.15
N LEU A 2 17.60 7.97 11.54
CA LEU A 2 16.17 8.13 11.63
C LEU A 2 15.51 7.63 10.34
N VAL A 3 14.21 7.34 10.43
CA VAL A 3 13.44 6.89 9.28
C VAL A 3 13.57 7.85 8.10
N ARG A 4 13.54 9.18 8.35
CA ARG A 4 13.66 10.18 7.28
C ARG A 4 14.96 10.10 6.50
N ASP A 5 16.01 9.49 7.08
CA ASP A 5 17.31 9.34 6.41
C ASP A 5 17.31 8.26 5.34
N ARG A 6 16.30 7.36 5.38
CA ARG A 6 16.23 6.20 4.49
C ARG A 6 14.92 6.08 3.71
N MET A 7 13.88 6.81 4.09
CA MET A 7 12.58 6.72 3.44
C MET A 7 12.61 7.24 2.00
N SER A 8 11.70 6.75 1.18
CA SER A 8 11.41 7.32 -0.14
C SER A 8 10.39 8.42 0.03
N VAL A 9 10.64 9.59 -0.55
CA VAL A 9 9.77 10.77 -0.40
C VAL A 9 8.76 10.92 -1.54
N ASN A 10 9.02 10.33 -2.70
CA ASN A 10 8.10 10.37 -3.84
C ASN A 10 7.06 9.27 -3.68
N THR A 11 6.11 9.48 -2.77
CA THR A 11 5.13 8.48 -2.42
C THR A 11 3.96 8.52 -3.39
N VAL A 12 3.75 7.39 -4.08
CA VAL A 12 2.55 7.19 -4.90
C VAL A 12 1.44 6.69 -3.97
N THR A 13 0.29 7.33 -4.02
CA THR A 13 -0.87 6.97 -3.20
C THR A 13 -2.08 6.69 -4.07
N ALA A 14 -3.08 6.05 -3.49
CA ALA A 14 -4.36 5.84 -4.13
C ALA A 14 -5.48 6.24 -3.19
N ARG A 15 -6.70 6.11 -3.66
CA ARG A 15 -7.91 6.47 -2.92
C ARG A 15 -8.70 5.20 -2.63
N PRO A 16 -9.58 5.24 -1.63
CA PRO A 16 -10.45 4.08 -1.36
C PRO A 16 -11.26 3.63 -2.57
N GLU A 17 -11.63 4.57 -3.44
CA GLU A 17 -12.43 4.31 -4.63
C GLU A 17 -11.60 3.86 -5.84
N THR A 18 -10.28 3.93 -5.75
CA THR A 18 -9.40 3.42 -6.81
C THR A 18 -9.69 1.93 -7.03
N THR A 19 -9.79 1.53 -8.29
CA THR A 19 -10.12 0.14 -8.61
C THR A 19 -8.89 -0.75 -8.58
N HIS A 20 -9.12 -2.06 -8.44
CA HIS A 20 -8.08 -3.07 -8.52
C HIS A 20 -7.23 -2.90 -9.79
N LYS A 21 -7.89 -2.72 -10.93
CA LYS A 21 -7.21 -2.54 -12.21
C LYS A 21 -6.30 -1.32 -12.21
N GLN A 22 -6.81 -0.19 -11.69
CA GLN A 22 -6.01 1.05 -11.59
C GLN A 22 -4.82 0.87 -10.65
N ALA A 23 -4.99 0.16 -9.55
CA ALA A 23 -3.92 -0.09 -8.59
C ALA A 23 -2.79 -0.92 -9.22
N VAL A 24 -3.14 -1.95 -9.97
CA VAL A 24 -2.14 -2.77 -10.70
C VAL A 24 -1.33 -1.90 -11.66
N GLU A 25 -2.00 -1.01 -12.38
CA GLU A 25 -1.34 -0.09 -13.30
C GLU A 25 -0.41 0.89 -12.57
N LEU A 26 -0.85 1.45 -11.43
CA LEU A 26 -0.04 2.35 -10.62
C LEU A 26 1.22 1.66 -10.11
N MET A 27 1.10 0.44 -9.62
CA MET A 27 2.26 -0.31 -9.13
C MET A 27 3.25 -0.62 -10.25
N ARG A 28 2.75 -1.01 -11.41
CA ARG A 28 3.60 -1.34 -12.57
C ARG A 28 4.31 -0.11 -13.10
N GLU A 29 3.56 0.98 -13.32
CA GLU A 29 4.11 2.21 -13.90
C GLU A 29 5.17 2.85 -13.01
N ASN A 30 5.02 2.73 -11.70
CA ASN A 30 5.92 3.35 -10.73
C ASN A 30 6.92 2.37 -10.11
N ASN A 31 6.86 1.09 -10.52
CA ASN A 31 7.72 0.03 -10.00
C ASN A 31 7.70 -0.03 -8.47
N ILE A 32 6.50 -0.03 -7.91
CA ILE A 32 6.28 -0.09 -6.46
C ILE A 32 5.41 -1.30 -6.11
N HIS A 33 5.57 -1.82 -4.90
CA HIS A 33 4.81 -2.97 -4.41
C HIS A 33 3.79 -2.59 -3.33
N PRO A 34 4.05 -1.58 -2.49
CA PRO A 34 3.04 -1.07 -1.55
C PRO A 34 2.37 0.18 -2.12
N LEU A 35 1.08 0.32 -1.84
CA LEU A 35 0.30 1.47 -2.28
C LEU A 35 -0.50 1.99 -1.09
N PRO A 36 -0.03 3.06 -0.43
CA PRO A 36 -0.79 3.68 0.64
C PRO A 36 -2.09 4.29 0.11
N ILE A 37 -3.13 4.17 0.89
CA ILE A 37 -4.46 4.68 0.55
C ILE A 37 -4.75 5.90 1.42
N VAL A 38 -5.07 7.01 0.79
CA VAL A 38 -5.39 8.25 1.49
C VAL A 38 -6.81 8.70 1.18
N ASP A 39 -7.44 9.40 2.13
CA ASP A 39 -8.75 9.97 1.93
C ASP A 39 -8.65 11.29 1.15
N LYS A 40 -9.79 11.96 0.96
CA LYS A 40 -9.86 13.23 0.23
C LYS A 40 -9.05 14.35 0.87
N ASN A 41 -8.72 14.22 2.16
CA ASN A 41 -7.92 15.21 2.90
C ASN A 41 -6.42 14.83 2.95
N GLY A 42 -6.03 13.76 2.27
CA GLY A 42 -4.64 13.29 2.26
C GLY A 42 -4.24 12.47 3.47
N ARG A 43 -5.19 12.06 4.30
CA ARG A 43 -4.92 11.25 5.48
C ARG A 43 -4.84 9.78 5.13
N LEU A 44 -3.87 9.10 5.72
CA LEU A 44 -3.67 7.66 5.52
C LEU A 44 -4.82 6.88 6.13
N VAL A 45 -5.53 6.09 5.31
CA VAL A 45 -6.67 5.30 5.76
C VAL A 45 -6.51 3.81 5.51
N GLY A 46 -5.54 3.41 4.71
CA GLY A 46 -5.32 2.00 4.41
C GLY A 46 -4.02 1.80 3.65
N ILE A 47 -3.71 0.54 3.39
CA ILE A 47 -2.58 0.16 2.54
C ILE A 47 -2.93 -1.10 1.77
N VAL A 48 -2.44 -1.18 0.53
CA VAL A 48 -2.57 -2.38 -0.30
C VAL A 48 -1.18 -2.77 -0.76
N VAL A 49 -0.83 -4.03 -0.60
CA VAL A 49 0.43 -4.56 -1.13
C VAL A 49 0.12 -5.43 -2.35
N GLU A 50 1.14 -5.70 -3.17
CA GLU A 50 0.97 -6.47 -4.41
C GLU A 50 0.28 -7.81 -4.16
N GLU A 51 0.64 -8.48 -3.07
CA GLU A 51 0.04 -9.75 -2.68
C GLU A 51 -1.46 -9.65 -2.48
N ASP A 52 -1.95 -8.54 -1.91
CA ASP A 52 -3.38 -8.33 -1.71
C ASP A 52 -4.13 -8.25 -3.03
N LEU A 53 -3.52 -7.61 -4.03
CA LEU A 53 -4.11 -7.51 -5.36
C LEU A 53 -4.16 -8.87 -6.04
N PHE A 54 -3.11 -9.67 -5.86
CA PHE A 54 -3.07 -11.03 -6.42
C PHE A 54 -4.16 -11.91 -5.79
N HIS A 55 -4.31 -11.89 -4.47
CA HIS A 55 -5.30 -12.69 -3.77
C HIS A 55 -6.74 -12.26 -4.04
N ALA A 56 -6.97 -11.03 -4.46
CA ALA A 56 -8.29 -10.53 -4.80
C ALA A 56 -8.76 -10.96 -6.18
N GLN A 57 -7.88 -11.54 -7.00
CA GLN A 57 -8.25 -12.04 -8.32
C GLN A 57 -9.00 -13.37 -8.22
N PRO A 58 -9.93 -13.66 -9.16
CA PRO A 58 -10.54 -14.98 -9.24
C PRO A 58 -9.48 -16.06 -9.42
N THR A 59 -9.71 -17.23 -8.81
CA THR A 59 -8.79 -18.36 -8.94
C THR A 59 -8.83 -18.93 -10.36
N PRO A 60 -7.76 -19.65 -10.78
CA PRO A 60 -7.78 -20.35 -12.08
C PRO A 60 -8.92 -21.35 -12.23
N ALA A 61 -9.52 -21.79 -11.12
CA ALA A 61 -10.64 -22.74 -11.13
C ALA A 61 -11.99 -22.05 -11.38
N THR A 62 -12.02 -20.73 -11.52
CA THR A 62 -13.27 -20.00 -11.75
C THR A 62 -13.87 -20.35 -13.11
N THR A 63 -15.21 -20.30 -13.18
CA THR A 63 -15.94 -20.47 -14.43
C THR A 63 -16.16 -19.17 -15.19
N LEU A 64 -15.67 -18.04 -14.63
CA LEU A 64 -15.82 -16.74 -15.25
C LEU A 64 -15.00 -16.65 -16.55
N SER A 65 -15.56 -15.99 -17.56
CA SER A 65 -14.83 -15.67 -18.77
C SER A 65 -13.81 -14.56 -18.50
N ILE A 66 -12.84 -14.37 -19.41
CA ILE A 66 -11.86 -13.31 -19.29
C ILE A 66 -12.52 -11.92 -19.26
N TYR A 67 -13.62 -11.74 -20.01
CA TYR A 67 -14.36 -10.48 -20.00
C TYR A 67 -15.05 -10.24 -18.66
N GLU A 68 -15.60 -11.28 -18.04
CA GLU A 68 -16.21 -11.17 -16.73
C GLU A 68 -15.17 -10.84 -15.65
N ILE A 69 -13.99 -11.44 -15.73
CA ILE A 69 -12.88 -11.16 -14.82
C ILE A 69 -12.44 -9.70 -14.97
N HIS A 70 -12.24 -9.22 -16.18
CA HIS A 70 -11.87 -7.83 -16.43
C HIS A 70 -12.93 -6.85 -15.93
N SER A 71 -14.21 -7.17 -16.15
CA SER A 71 -15.30 -6.34 -15.67
C SER A 71 -15.31 -6.28 -14.14
N LEU A 72 -15.11 -7.42 -13.48
CA LEU A 72 -15.06 -7.50 -12.02
C LEU A 72 -13.92 -6.65 -11.46
N LEU A 73 -12.70 -6.82 -11.99
CA LEU A 73 -11.53 -6.10 -11.49
C LEU A 73 -11.58 -4.60 -11.78
N SER A 74 -12.30 -4.18 -12.83
CA SER A 74 -12.50 -2.77 -13.12
C SER A 74 -13.52 -2.10 -12.20
N ARG A 75 -14.27 -2.87 -11.41
CA ARG A 75 -15.27 -2.36 -10.47
C ARG A 75 -14.91 -2.61 -9.01
N LEU A 76 -13.98 -3.51 -8.73
CA LEU A 76 -13.53 -3.81 -7.38
C LEU A 76 -12.71 -2.64 -6.86
N GLN A 77 -13.14 -2.02 -5.77
CA GLN A 77 -12.48 -0.85 -5.19
C GLN A 77 -11.51 -1.28 -4.09
N LEU A 78 -10.45 -0.50 -3.92
CA LEU A 78 -9.42 -0.81 -2.92
C LEU A 78 -9.95 -0.80 -1.50
N LYS A 79 -10.99 -0.02 -1.20
CA LYS A 79 -11.60 -0.01 0.14
C LYS A 79 -12.12 -1.39 0.56
N GLU A 80 -12.41 -2.26 -0.42
CA GLU A 80 -12.93 -3.60 -0.16
C GLU A 80 -11.83 -4.61 0.20
N ILE A 81 -10.58 -4.29 -0.11
CA ILE A 81 -9.45 -5.21 0.07
C ILE A 81 -8.28 -4.62 0.86
N MET A 82 -8.26 -3.32 1.10
CA MET A 82 -7.15 -2.67 1.79
C MET A 82 -7.04 -3.14 3.25
N ARG A 83 -5.81 -3.14 3.75
CA ARG A 83 -5.53 -3.39 5.17
C ARG A 83 -5.74 -2.11 5.94
N HIS A 84 -6.42 -2.19 7.08
CA HIS A 84 -6.65 -1.07 7.99
C HIS A 84 -6.98 -1.61 9.38
N PRO A 85 -6.63 -0.90 10.46
CA PRO A 85 -5.80 0.31 10.47
C PRO A 85 -4.37 0.02 9.99
N VAL A 86 -3.64 1.09 9.65
CA VAL A 86 -2.29 0.96 9.08
C VAL A 86 -1.26 1.30 10.15
N HIS A 87 -0.26 0.43 10.30
CA HIS A 87 0.93 0.75 11.09
C HIS A 87 1.73 1.81 10.34
N SER A 88 2.12 2.87 11.02
CA SER A 88 2.90 3.95 10.44
C SER A 88 3.94 4.44 11.45
N VAL A 89 4.91 5.19 10.97
CA VAL A 89 5.96 5.77 11.82
C VAL A 89 6.13 7.24 11.48
N ALA A 90 6.69 8.00 12.43
CA ALA A 90 7.04 9.39 12.20
C ALA A 90 8.41 9.48 11.52
N PRO A 91 8.72 10.61 10.84
CA PRO A 91 10.03 10.79 10.19
C PRO A 91 11.20 10.73 11.16
N ASP A 92 11.00 11.15 12.39
CA ASP A 92 12.05 11.16 13.44
C ASP A 92 12.10 9.86 14.24
N CYS A 93 11.33 8.85 13.86
CA CYS A 93 11.40 7.53 14.49
C CYS A 93 12.80 6.94 14.23
N PRO A 94 13.45 6.36 15.26
CA PRO A 94 14.70 5.66 15.04
C PRO A 94 14.52 4.50 14.07
N LEU A 95 15.51 4.33 13.18
CA LEU A 95 15.42 3.30 12.14
C LEU A 95 15.28 1.89 12.72
N GLU A 96 15.98 1.62 13.83
CA GLU A 96 15.88 0.31 14.49
C GLU A 96 14.50 0.04 15.08
N GLU A 97 13.75 1.06 15.47
CA GLU A 97 12.37 0.87 15.95
C GLU A 97 11.44 0.51 14.78
N ALA A 98 11.64 1.16 13.63
CA ALA A 98 10.87 0.82 12.42
C ALA A 98 11.15 -0.62 12.00
N ALA A 99 12.42 -1.02 12.02
CA ALA A 99 12.82 -2.40 11.68
C ALA A 99 12.17 -3.41 12.62
N ARG A 100 12.16 -3.11 13.92
CA ARG A 100 11.55 -3.98 14.92
C ARG A 100 10.05 -4.11 14.68
N MET A 101 9.37 -3.01 14.37
CA MET A 101 7.94 -3.01 14.07
C MET A 101 7.63 -3.88 12.86
N MET A 102 8.45 -3.80 11.81
CA MET A 102 8.27 -4.63 10.63
C MET A 102 8.39 -6.12 10.95
N ILE A 103 9.33 -6.47 11.83
CA ILE A 103 9.53 -7.87 12.25
C ILE A 103 8.36 -8.34 13.12
N GLU A 104 7.99 -7.56 14.14
CA GLU A 104 6.94 -7.93 15.10
C GLU A 104 5.57 -8.05 14.42
N GLU A 105 5.27 -7.17 13.48
CA GLU A 105 3.98 -7.14 12.78
C GLU A 105 4.00 -7.93 11.47
N ASP A 106 5.14 -8.51 11.12
CA ASP A 106 5.33 -9.28 9.88
C ASP A 106 4.87 -8.48 8.65
N ILE A 107 5.39 -7.27 8.52
CA ILE A 107 5.09 -6.37 7.40
C ILE A 107 6.39 -5.90 6.76
N GLY A 108 6.35 -5.68 5.45
CA GLY A 108 7.55 -5.30 4.68
C GLY A 108 7.68 -3.81 4.41
N CYS A 109 6.73 -3.00 4.87
CA CYS A 109 6.76 -1.56 4.63
C CYS A 109 5.98 -0.81 5.70
N LEU A 110 6.36 0.45 5.91
CA LEU A 110 5.68 1.36 6.82
C LEU A 110 5.53 2.71 6.13
N PRO A 111 4.31 3.21 5.99
CA PRO A 111 4.11 4.61 5.62
C PRO A 111 4.68 5.52 6.70
N VAL A 112 5.27 6.63 6.27
CA VAL A 112 5.82 7.64 7.16
C VAL A 112 4.86 8.82 7.18
N VAL A 113 4.36 9.16 8.36
CA VAL A 113 3.31 10.16 8.53
C VAL A 113 3.81 11.28 9.43
N ASP A 114 3.55 12.51 9.01
CA ASP A 114 3.85 13.71 9.78
C ASP A 114 2.61 14.60 9.75
N ARG A 115 2.09 14.96 10.92
CA ARG A 115 0.89 15.81 11.06
C ARG A 115 -0.30 15.28 10.25
N ASP A 116 -0.55 13.97 10.37
CA ASP A 116 -1.65 13.26 9.70
C ASP A 116 -1.51 13.13 8.18
N GLU A 117 -0.39 13.62 7.61
CA GLU A 117 -0.14 13.50 6.18
C GLU A 117 0.99 12.51 5.91
N ILE A 118 0.85 11.72 4.85
CA ILE A 118 1.91 10.82 4.43
C ILE A 118 3.03 11.64 3.78
N VAL A 119 4.26 11.47 4.27
CA VAL A 119 5.43 12.19 3.77
C VAL A 119 6.45 11.27 3.14
N GLY A 120 6.28 9.97 3.27
CA GLY A 120 7.20 9.00 2.68
C GLY A 120 6.76 7.58 2.96
N ILE A 121 7.58 6.65 2.52
CA ILE A 121 7.40 5.24 2.81
C ILE A 121 8.77 4.60 3.03
N ILE A 122 8.86 3.69 3.98
CA ILE A 122 10.08 2.93 4.22
C ILE A 122 9.77 1.44 4.08
N THR A 123 10.65 0.71 3.41
CA THR A 123 10.50 -0.72 3.19
C THR A 123 11.64 -1.47 3.86
N ASP A 124 11.48 -2.79 3.96
CA ASP A 124 12.50 -3.65 4.55
C ASP A 124 13.83 -3.59 3.80
N THR A 125 13.80 -3.28 2.50
CA THR A 125 15.03 -3.13 1.70
C THR A 125 15.76 -1.82 1.97
N ASP A 126 15.11 -0.83 2.60
CA ASP A 126 15.72 0.45 2.94
C ASP A 126 16.52 0.40 4.26
N ILE A 127 16.35 -0.66 5.02
CA ILE A 127 16.93 -0.78 6.38
C ILE A 127 18.23 -1.60 6.41
#